data_cae775594d8cee7d80e08e113b3ae138
#
_entry.id   cae775594d8cee7d80e08e113b3ae138
#
_cell.length_a   1.000
_cell.length_b   1.000
_cell.length_c   1.000
_cell.angle_alpha   90.00
_cell.angle_beta   90.00
_cell.angle_gamma   90.00
#
_symmetry.space_group_name_H-M   'P 1'
#
loop_
_entity.id
_entity.type
_entity.pdbx_description
1 polymer ?
#
loop_
_entity_poly.entity_id
_entity_poly.type
_entity_poly.pdbx_seq_one_letter_code
_entity_poly.pdbx_strand_id
1 'polypeptide(L)'
;MPESTSLRLVKSRRLNLIATNTELLNRDVAGSERLATALGVAAPESWPPDLYGPSAMRYALDQLGDPTEQCWSFWYLTTQGKPAELVGICGFKGRPDASGSVEIGYSVLDHFQRKGFATEAVASLVG
;
A
#
# COMPACT_ATOMS: atom_id res chain seq x y z
N MET A 1 -15.97 1.19 18.31
CA MET A 1 -15.52 1.17 17.81
C MET A 1 -15.44 1.21 17.01
N PRO A 2 -15.25 1.51 16.93
CA PRO A 2 -15.23 1.71 15.97
C PRO A 2 -14.66 1.23 15.11
N GLU A 3 -14.80 0.60 14.81
CA GLU A 3 -14.43 0.31 13.92
C GLU A 3 -14.44 0.94 12.87
N SER A 4 -14.49 1.67 12.96
CA SER A 4 -14.44 2.73 12.04
C SER A 4 -13.31 2.64 11.08
N THR A 5 -12.42 1.77 11.34
CA THR A 5 -11.27 1.56 10.50
C THR A 5 -11.39 0.23 9.79
N SER A 6 -12.53 0.01 9.16
CA SER A 6 -12.61 -1.16 8.31
C SER A 6 -11.57 -0.98 7.20
N LEU A 7 -10.59 -1.84 7.18
CA LEU A 7 -9.57 -1.82 6.15
C LEU A 7 -10.18 -2.30 4.84
N ARG A 8 -9.84 -1.60 3.76
CA ARG A 8 -10.22 -2.07 2.44
C ARG A 8 -9.17 -3.08 2.00
N LEU A 9 -9.60 -4.26 1.68
CA LEU A 9 -8.73 -5.38 1.37
C LEU A 9 -9.11 -5.99 0.04
N VAL A 10 -8.12 -6.17 -0.82
CA VAL A 10 -8.26 -6.94 -2.06
C VAL A 10 -7.28 -8.09 -1.98
N LYS A 11 -7.72 -9.28 -2.30
CA LYS A 11 -6.85 -10.46 -2.31
C LYS A 11 -6.56 -10.87 -3.75
N SER A 12 -5.30 -11.10 -4.04
CA SER A 12 -4.88 -11.73 -5.27
C SER A 12 -4.44 -13.17 -4.95
N ARG A 13 -3.86 -13.84 -5.93
CA ARG A 13 -3.43 -15.22 -5.74
C ARG A 13 -2.41 -15.37 -4.62
N ARG A 14 -1.47 -14.43 -4.51
CA ARG A 14 -0.36 -14.51 -3.55
C ARG A 14 -0.31 -13.35 -2.59
N LEU A 15 -1.09 -12.30 -2.83
CA LEU A 15 -0.97 -11.04 -2.09
C LEU A 15 -2.27 -10.65 -1.44
N ASN A 16 -2.13 -9.94 -0.34
CA ASN A 16 -3.19 -9.10 0.20
C ASN A 16 -2.82 -7.66 -0.12
N LEU A 17 -3.76 -6.92 -0.68
CA LEU A 17 -3.58 -5.50 -0.97
C LEU A 17 -4.47 -4.74 0.01
N ILE A 18 -3.86 -3.94 0.85
CA ILE A 18 -4.56 -3.21 1.91
C ILE A 18 -4.50 -1.72 1.60
N ALA A 19 -5.65 -1.10 1.35
CA ALA A 19 -5.70 0.32 1.04
C ALA A 19 -5.14 1.11 2.21
N THR A 20 -4.24 2.07 1.92
CA THR A 20 -3.69 2.89 2.97
C THR A 20 -4.77 3.85 3.47
N ASN A 21 -4.65 4.24 4.74
CA ASN A 21 -5.48 5.27 5.33
C ASN A 21 -4.59 6.11 6.23
N THR A 22 -5.15 7.16 6.80
CA THR A 22 -4.38 8.08 7.63
C THR A 22 -3.73 7.37 8.81
N GLU A 23 -4.45 6.46 9.45
CA GLU A 23 -3.91 5.74 10.60
C GLU A 23 -2.73 4.85 10.21
N LEU A 24 -2.87 4.05 9.15
CA LEU A 24 -1.79 3.19 8.69
C LEU A 24 -0.58 3.99 8.26
N LEU A 25 -0.82 5.10 7.56
CA LEU A 25 0.27 5.92 7.07
C LEU A 25 1.01 6.61 8.21
N ASN A 26 0.30 7.04 9.25
CA ASN A 26 0.95 7.60 10.43
C ASN A 26 1.84 6.56 11.11
N ARG A 27 1.42 5.31 11.13
CA ARG A 27 2.24 4.24 11.69
C ARG A 27 3.46 3.99 10.82
N ASP A 28 3.31 4.06 9.50
CA ASP A 28 4.41 3.90 8.56
C ASP A 28 5.47 4.99 8.76
N VAL A 29 5.02 6.23 8.90
CA VAL A 29 5.92 7.35 9.16
C VAL A 29 6.68 7.16 10.48
N ALA A 30 6.02 6.57 11.48
CA ALA A 30 6.63 6.33 12.78
C ALA A 30 7.65 5.19 12.77
N GLY A 31 7.52 4.26 11.82
CA GLY A 31 8.48 3.18 11.70
C GLY A 31 7.84 1.91 11.15
N SER A 32 8.64 1.12 10.44
CA SER A 32 8.13 -0.08 9.79
C SER A 32 7.56 -1.10 10.77
N GLU A 33 8.09 -1.17 11.99
CA GLU A 33 7.57 -2.11 12.98
C GLU A 33 6.15 -1.76 13.40
N ARG A 34 5.85 -0.48 13.51
CA ARG A 34 4.50 -0.04 13.89
C ARG A 34 3.50 -0.34 12.78
N LEU A 35 3.91 -0.11 11.54
CA LEU A 35 3.06 -0.44 10.38
C LEU A 35 2.84 -1.95 10.32
N ALA A 36 3.89 -2.74 10.43
CA ALA A 36 3.80 -4.19 10.35
C ALA A 36 2.90 -4.76 11.44
N THR A 37 3.00 -4.23 12.66
CA THR A 37 2.13 -4.66 13.76
C THR A 37 0.67 -4.39 13.42
N ALA A 38 0.38 -3.22 12.87
CA ALA A 38 -0.99 -2.86 12.50
C ALA A 38 -1.53 -3.76 11.40
N LEU A 39 -0.66 -4.20 10.48
CA LEU A 39 -1.06 -5.07 9.37
C LEU A 39 -1.01 -6.55 9.74
N GLY A 40 -0.43 -6.90 10.88
CA GLY A 40 -0.31 -8.29 11.30
C GLY A 40 0.73 -9.06 10.51
N VAL A 41 1.81 -8.41 10.09
CA VAL A 41 2.84 -9.02 9.24
C VAL A 41 4.21 -8.78 9.84
N ALA A 42 5.22 -9.46 9.28
CA ALA A 42 6.61 -9.26 9.70
C ALA A 42 7.14 -7.94 9.15
N ALA A 43 7.93 -7.23 9.95
CA ALA A 43 8.53 -5.98 9.55
C ALA A 43 9.82 -6.24 8.77
N PRO A 44 9.94 -5.78 7.53
CA PRO A 44 11.17 -5.96 6.76
C PRO A 44 12.21 -4.92 7.18
N GLU A 45 13.46 -5.32 7.20
CA GLU A 45 14.56 -4.41 7.53
C GLU A 45 14.74 -3.33 6.46
N SER A 46 14.42 -3.65 5.24
CA SER A 46 14.67 -2.78 4.09
C SER A 46 13.52 -1.81 3.78
N TRP A 47 12.53 -1.75 4.65
CA TRP A 47 11.43 -0.81 4.45
C TRP A 47 11.86 0.62 4.77
N PRO A 48 11.47 1.64 4.01
CA PRO A 48 10.52 1.60 2.88
C PRO A 48 11.20 1.23 1.56
N PRO A 49 10.42 0.82 0.56
CA PRO A 49 11.00 0.53 -0.75
C PRO A 49 11.43 1.81 -1.47
N ASP A 50 12.18 1.64 -2.55
CA ASP A 50 12.64 2.76 -3.36
C ASP A 50 11.46 3.61 -3.83
N LEU A 51 11.71 4.91 -3.99
CA LEU A 51 10.73 5.88 -4.47
C LEU A 51 9.55 6.10 -3.52
N TYR A 52 9.60 5.51 -2.34
CA TYR A 52 8.58 5.66 -1.32
C TYR A 52 9.24 6.07 0.00
N GLY A 53 9.57 7.34 0.12
CA GLY A 53 10.19 7.88 1.31
C GLY A 53 9.31 8.93 1.97
N PRO A 54 9.89 9.74 2.87
CA PRO A 54 9.10 10.72 3.65
C PRO A 54 8.31 11.70 2.79
N SER A 55 8.83 12.12 1.65
CA SER A 55 8.10 13.06 0.78
C SER A 55 6.85 12.42 0.21
N ALA A 56 6.95 11.17 -0.23
CA ALA A 56 5.80 10.44 -0.77
C ALA A 56 4.78 10.20 0.32
N MET A 57 5.23 9.88 1.53
CA MET A 57 4.34 9.67 2.66
C MET A 57 3.58 10.94 3.02
N ARG A 58 4.27 12.09 2.99
CA ARG A 58 3.64 13.37 3.29
C ARG A 58 2.60 13.73 2.25
N TYR A 59 2.91 13.51 0.98
CA TYR A 59 1.97 13.75 -0.10
C TYR A 59 0.71 12.88 0.09
N ALA A 60 0.90 11.62 0.44
CA ALA A 60 -0.22 10.72 0.67
C ALA A 60 -1.05 11.14 1.88
N LEU A 61 -0.42 11.61 2.95
CA LEU A 61 -1.16 12.12 4.11
C LEU A 61 -2.05 13.28 3.73
N ASP A 62 -1.55 14.20 2.91
CA ASP A 62 -2.34 15.34 2.44
C ASP A 62 -3.52 14.85 1.59
N GLN A 63 -3.27 13.90 0.70
CA GLN A 63 -4.32 13.34 -0.15
C GLN A 63 -5.41 12.67 0.68
N LEU A 64 -5.01 11.93 1.72
CA LEU A 64 -5.95 11.19 2.55
C LEU A 64 -6.75 12.08 3.49
N GLY A 65 -6.45 13.38 3.55
CA GLY A 65 -7.30 14.33 4.22
C GLY A 65 -8.70 14.41 3.59
N ASP A 66 -8.82 13.98 2.33
CA ASP A 66 -10.11 13.83 1.67
C ASP A 66 -10.48 12.35 1.67
N PRO A 67 -11.51 11.93 2.44
CA PRO A 67 -11.86 10.50 2.52
C PRO A 67 -12.20 9.86 1.18
N THR A 68 -12.62 10.65 0.20
CA THR A 68 -12.97 10.11 -1.11
C THR A 68 -11.74 9.72 -1.93
N GLU A 69 -10.55 10.09 -1.46
CA GLU A 69 -9.30 9.78 -2.15
C GLU A 69 -8.67 8.47 -1.70
N GLN A 70 -9.22 7.82 -0.68
CA GLN A 70 -8.58 6.63 -0.10
C GLN A 70 -8.25 5.55 -1.13
N CYS A 71 -9.21 5.21 -1.98
CA CYS A 71 -9.00 4.16 -2.97
C CYS A 71 -8.10 4.61 -4.12
N TRP A 72 -7.87 5.90 -4.28
CA TRP A 72 -7.06 6.46 -5.34
C TRP A 72 -5.65 6.82 -4.86
N SER A 73 -5.31 6.44 -3.61
CA SER A 73 -3.96 6.53 -3.09
C SER A 73 -3.26 5.18 -3.35
N PHE A 74 -2.43 4.73 -2.43
CA PHE A 74 -1.71 3.48 -2.64
C PHE A 74 -2.22 2.39 -1.69
N TRP A 75 -1.80 1.17 -2.00
CA TRP A 75 -2.16 -0.02 -1.24
C TRP A 75 -0.87 -0.68 -0.77
N TYR A 76 -0.86 -1.14 0.47
CA TYR A 76 0.24 -1.94 0.98
C TYR A 76 0.10 -3.35 0.45
N LEU A 77 1.21 -3.96 0.08
CA LEU A 77 1.24 -5.32 -0.46
C LEU A 77 1.89 -6.23 0.56
N THR A 78 1.17 -7.27 0.97
CA THR A 78 1.71 -8.28 1.87
C THR A 78 1.53 -9.65 1.26
N THR A 79 2.39 -10.61 1.64
CA THR A 79 2.19 -12.00 1.27
C THR A 79 1.06 -12.59 2.12
N GLN A 80 0.59 -13.76 1.74
CA GLN A 80 -0.49 -14.44 2.47
C GLN A 80 0.02 -15.58 3.35
N GLY A 81 1.32 -15.80 3.38
CA GLY A 81 1.91 -16.90 4.13
C GLY A 81 1.94 -16.64 5.64
N LYS A 82 2.55 -17.56 6.34
CA LYS A 82 2.76 -17.45 7.78
C LYS A 82 4.23 -17.70 8.07
N PRO A 83 4.99 -16.66 8.43
CA PRO A 83 4.52 -15.29 8.62
C PRO A 83 4.25 -14.60 7.30
N ALA A 84 3.25 -13.71 7.28
CA ALA A 84 3.06 -12.81 6.15
C ALA A 84 4.13 -11.73 6.19
N GLU A 85 4.50 -11.21 5.02
CA GLU A 85 5.58 -10.23 4.92
C GLU A 85 5.13 -9.04 4.11
N LEU A 86 5.63 -7.86 4.48
CA LEU A 86 5.36 -6.63 3.76
C LEU A 86 6.29 -6.60 2.54
N VAL A 87 5.71 -6.48 1.35
CA VAL A 87 6.42 -6.63 0.07
C VAL A 87 6.70 -5.28 -0.59
N GLY A 88 5.76 -4.35 -0.48
CA GLY A 88 5.88 -3.08 -1.17
C GLY A 88 4.58 -2.34 -1.18
N ILE A 89 4.47 -1.42 -2.13
CA ILE A 89 3.25 -0.63 -2.33
C ILE A 89 2.89 -0.63 -3.81
N CYS A 90 1.61 -0.38 -4.09
CA CYS A 90 1.12 -0.22 -5.45
C CYS A 90 -0.11 0.65 -5.38
N GLY A 91 -0.29 1.54 -6.33
CA GLY A 91 -1.49 2.35 -6.28
C GLY A 91 -1.62 3.36 -7.39
N PHE A 92 -2.68 4.12 -7.27
CA PHE A 92 -3.00 5.16 -8.23
C PHE A 92 -2.37 6.48 -7.79
N LYS A 93 -2.02 7.30 -8.76
CA LYS A 93 -1.51 8.64 -8.48
C LYS A 93 -2.65 9.64 -8.57
N GLY A 94 -3.73 9.34 -7.85
CA GLY A 94 -4.90 10.18 -7.82
C GLY A 94 -6.04 9.62 -8.64
N ARG A 95 -7.16 10.33 -8.64
CA ARG A 95 -8.37 9.93 -9.36
C ARG A 95 -8.18 9.98 -10.86
N PRO A 96 -9.04 9.28 -11.62
CA PRO A 96 -9.04 9.42 -13.06
C PRO A 96 -9.21 10.88 -13.47
N ASP A 97 -8.47 11.28 -14.50
CA ASP A 97 -8.60 12.63 -15.04
C ASP A 97 -9.87 12.75 -15.89
N ALA A 98 -10.02 13.89 -16.57
CA ALA A 98 -11.21 14.15 -17.37
C ALA A 98 -11.42 13.15 -18.50
N SER A 99 -10.35 12.48 -18.96
CA SER A 99 -10.45 11.47 -19.99
C SER A 99 -10.64 10.06 -19.44
N GLY A 100 -10.68 9.91 -18.10
CA GLY A 100 -10.81 8.62 -17.46
C GLY A 100 -9.49 7.90 -17.27
N SER A 101 -8.36 8.56 -17.50
CA SER A 101 -7.04 7.97 -17.37
C SER A 101 -6.52 8.08 -15.95
N VAL A 102 -5.84 7.03 -15.47
CA VAL A 102 -5.16 7.04 -14.17
C VAL A 102 -3.73 6.61 -14.37
N GLU A 103 -2.85 7.13 -13.52
CA GLU A 103 -1.47 6.64 -13.45
C GLU A 103 -1.37 5.65 -12.31
N ILE A 104 -0.65 4.56 -12.55
CA ILE A 104 -0.41 3.54 -11.54
C ILE A 104 1.09 3.45 -11.31
N GLY A 105 1.48 3.46 -10.05
CA GLY A 105 2.86 3.25 -9.67
C GLY A 105 2.98 2.10 -8.71
N TYR A 106 4.18 1.55 -8.60
CA TYR A 106 4.46 0.52 -7.61
C TYR A 106 5.91 0.62 -7.20
N SER A 107 6.20 0.11 -6.01
CA SER A 107 7.56 -0.01 -5.53
C SER A 107 7.61 -1.25 -4.65
N VAL A 108 8.48 -2.18 -5.00
CA VAL A 108 8.60 -3.47 -4.35
C VAL A 108 10.01 -3.59 -3.77
N LEU A 109 10.11 -4.12 -2.55
CA LEU A 109 11.41 -4.33 -1.92
C LEU A 109 12.29 -5.22 -2.80
N ASP A 110 13.60 -4.95 -2.79
CA ASP A 110 14.54 -5.60 -3.71
C ASP A 110 14.42 -7.11 -3.73
N HIS A 111 14.34 -7.74 -2.56
CA HIS A 111 14.34 -9.21 -2.53
C HIS A 111 13.01 -9.83 -2.94
N PHE A 112 11.99 -9.00 -3.20
CA PHE A 112 10.72 -9.46 -3.76
C PHE A 112 10.57 -9.10 -5.22
N GLN A 113 11.52 -8.39 -5.81
CA GLN A 113 11.45 -8.02 -7.21
C GLN A 113 11.65 -9.23 -8.11
N ARG A 114 11.19 -9.12 -9.36
CA ARG A 114 11.33 -10.16 -10.39
C ARG A 114 10.60 -11.45 -10.05
N LYS A 115 9.58 -11.37 -9.21
CA LYS A 115 8.76 -12.52 -8.83
C LYS A 115 7.32 -12.37 -9.28
N GLY A 116 7.04 -11.32 -10.06
CA GLY A 116 5.70 -11.08 -10.58
C GLY A 116 4.75 -10.40 -9.62
N PHE A 117 5.22 -9.97 -8.45
CA PHE A 117 4.34 -9.35 -7.46
C PHE A 117 3.76 -8.02 -7.94
N ALA A 118 4.59 -7.17 -8.55
CA ALA A 118 4.12 -5.89 -9.05
C ALA A 118 3.04 -6.08 -10.12
N THR A 119 3.27 -6.99 -11.05
CA THR A 119 2.30 -7.30 -12.10
C THR A 119 1.00 -7.82 -11.51
N GLU A 120 1.11 -8.72 -10.55
CA GLU A 120 -0.06 -9.29 -9.88
C GLU A 120 -0.86 -8.21 -9.15
N ALA A 121 -0.17 -7.30 -8.45
CA ALA A 121 -0.81 -6.23 -7.71
C ALA A 121 -1.54 -5.27 -8.64
N VAL A 122 -0.89 -4.84 -9.72
CA VAL A 122 -1.50 -3.92 -10.69
C VAL A 122 -2.73 -4.56 -11.31
N ALA A 123 -2.64 -5.81 -11.72
CA ALA A 123 -3.78 -6.52 -12.32
C ALA A 123 -4.95 -6.60 -11.34
N SER A 124 -4.67 -6.80 -10.05
CA SER A 124 -5.72 -6.90 -9.04
C SER A 124 -6.43 -5.57 -8.82
N LEU A 125 -5.71 -4.46 -8.92
CA LEU A 125 -6.30 -3.14 -8.71
C LEU A 125 -7.12 -2.67 -9.91
N VAL A 126 -6.74 -3.04 -11.12
CA VAL A 126 -7.46 -2.61 -12.32
C VAL A 126 -8.47 -3.63 -12.81
N GLY A 127 -8.35 -4.86 -12.34
CA GLY A 127 -9.28 -5.91 -12.69
C GLY A 127 -10.48 -5.92 -11.81
#